data_d957abb5704ce190365e5252180ee2dc
#
_entry.id   d957abb5704ce190365e5252180ee2dc
#
_cell.length_a   1.000
_cell.length_b   1.000
_cell.length_c   1.000
_cell.angle_alpha   90.00
_cell.angle_beta   90.00
_cell.angle_gamma   90.00
#
_symmetry.space_group_name_H-M   'P 1'
#
loop_
_entity.id
_entity.type
_entity.pdbx_description
1 polymer ?
#
loop_
_entity_poly.entity_id
_entity_poly.type
_entity_poly.pdbx_seq_one_letter_code
_entity_poly.pdbx_strand_id
1 'polypeptide(L)'
;MIRSKGIVEVHEGYADTSELKEAVDILPDGEYGYLLFDKNKNRSLPQLKFLFGYLLKTLSEELEGNPNPEALYSYFEELYAPLHRCKIPGEENVFEYFDLKNEPATEMDYVINKIIHHAKTEWGIDLLTREGIKAAEAAELYAGAYADTWKNYQRKV
;
A
#
# COMPACT_ATOMS: atom_id res chain seq x y z
N MET A 1 -5.18 0.46 15.34
CA MET A 1 -5.64 -0.53 14.34
C MET A 1 -5.04 -1.88 14.68
N ILE A 2 -5.89 -2.88 14.88
CA ILE A 2 -5.44 -4.25 15.09
C ILE A 2 -5.02 -4.81 13.73
N ARG A 3 -3.83 -5.36 13.66
CA ARG A 3 -3.29 -5.94 12.44
C ARG A 3 -2.65 -7.28 12.76
N SER A 4 -3.03 -8.30 12.03
CA SER A 4 -2.45 -9.62 12.09
C SER A 4 -2.08 -10.11 10.70
N LYS A 5 -1.03 -10.87 10.60
CA LYS A 5 -0.58 -11.52 9.37
C LYS A 5 -0.56 -13.02 9.57
N GLY A 6 -0.89 -13.74 8.52
CA GLY A 6 -0.80 -15.20 8.48
C GLY A 6 -1.00 -15.70 7.07
N ILE A 7 -0.92 -17.00 6.92
CA ILE A 7 -1.08 -17.70 5.65
C ILE A 7 -2.32 -18.56 5.71
N VAL A 8 -3.14 -18.50 4.67
CA VAL A 8 -4.20 -19.46 4.39
C VAL A 8 -3.78 -20.26 3.17
N GLU A 9 -3.56 -21.55 3.34
CA GLU A 9 -3.25 -22.44 2.23
C GLU A 9 -4.52 -23.13 1.75
N VAL A 10 -4.76 -23.08 0.44
CA VAL A 10 -5.87 -23.79 -0.20
C VAL A 10 -5.31 -24.87 -1.10
N HIS A 11 -5.70 -26.10 -0.87
CA HIS A 11 -5.29 -27.25 -1.66
C HIS A 11 -6.50 -28.12 -1.96
N GLU A 12 -6.77 -28.37 -3.24
CA GLU A 12 -7.88 -29.24 -3.71
C GLU A 12 -9.24 -28.91 -3.07
N GLY A 13 -9.53 -27.62 -2.86
CA GLY A 13 -10.77 -27.15 -2.25
C GLY A 13 -10.79 -27.15 -0.71
N TYR A 14 -9.72 -27.56 -0.06
CA TYR A 14 -9.55 -27.49 1.38
C TYR A 14 -8.67 -26.29 1.77
N ALA A 15 -9.10 -25.54 2.78
CA ALA A 15 -8.35 -24.41 3.29
C ALA A 15 -7.77 -24.75 4.67
N ASP A 16 -6.47 -24.55 4.84
CA ASP A 16 -5.85 -24.49 6.15
C ASP A 16 -5.94 -23.04 6.68
N THR A 17 -6.83 -22.85 7.65
CA THR A 17 -7.12 -21.56 8.28
C THR A 17 -6.61 -21.46 9.71
N SER A 18 -5.67 -22.31 10.11
CA SER A 18 -5.18 -22.40 11.49
C SER A 18 -4.65 -21.06 12.00
N GLU A 19 -3.79 -20.40 11.23
CA GLU A 19 -3.23 -19.10 11.60
C GLU A 19 -4.29 -17.99 11.64
N LEU A 20 -5.25 -18.01 10.73
CA LEU A 20 -6.37 -17.09 10.74
C LEU A 20 -7.23 -17.27 12.00
N LYS A 21 -7.51 -18.50 12.36
CA LYS A 21 -8.29 -18.82 13.55
C LYS A 21 -7.59 -18.36 14.83
N GLU A 22 -6.29 -18.62 14.95
CA GLU A 22 -5.48 -18.14 16.08
C GLU A 22 -5.53 -16.60 16.20
N ALA A 23 -5.42 -15.91 15.07
CA ALA A 23 -5.51 -14.45 15.04
C ALA A 23 -6.89 -13.94 15.46
N VAL A 24 -7.97 -14.63 15.08
CA VAL A 24 -9.35 -14.27 15.45
C VAL A 24 -9.62 -14.55 16.92
N ASP A 25 -9.11 -15.66 17.46
CA ASP A 25 -9.37 -16.09 18.84
C ASP A 25 -8.86 -15.09 19.90
N ILE A 26 -7.91 -14.24 19.56
CA ILE A 26 -7.38 -13.21 20.46
C ILE A 26 -8.08 -11.85 20.33
N LEU A 27 -9.01 -11.71 19.39
CA LEU A 27 -9.73 -10.45 19.19
C LEU A 27 -10.87 -10.30 20.21
N PRO A 28 -11.08 -9.07 20.75
CA PRO A 28 -12.29 -8.77 21.53
C PRO A 28 -13.57 -8.95 20.71
N ASP A 29 -14.71 -9.08 21.39
CA ASP A 29 -16.00 -9.09 20.71
C ASP A 29 -16.18 -7.84 19.84
N GLY A 30 -16.57 -8.02 18.59
CA GLY A 30 -16.73 -6.93 17.64
C GLY A 30 -16.88 -7.41 16.21
N GLU A 31 -17.00 -6.47 15.31
CA GLU A 31 -17.07 -6.71 13.88
C GLU A 31 -15.75 -6.31 13.22
N TYR A 32 -15.17 -7.23 12.47
CA TYR A 32 -13.85 -7.06 11.87
C TYR A 32 -13.89 -7.36 10.38
N GLY A 33 -13.25 -6.50 9.59
CA GLY A 33 -12.94 -6.77 8.20
C GLY A 33 -11.69 -7.62 8.04
N TYR A 34 -11.62 -8.42 7.00
CA TYR A 34 -10.41 -9.16 6.62
C TYR A 34 -10.18 -9.06 5.12
N LEU A 35 -8.91 -9.21 4.72
CA LEU A 35 -8.50 -9.20 3.34
C LEU A 35 -7.64 -10.43 3.04
N LEU A 36 -8.01 -11.17 2.01
CA LEU A 36 -7.22 -12.26 1.46
C LEU A 36 -6.61 -11.83 0.13
N PHE A 37 -5.35 -12.12 -0.06
CA PHE A 37 -4.62 -11.82 -1.29
C PHE A 37 -3.70 -12.99 -1.67
N ASP A 38 -3.39 -13.08 -2.95
CA ASP A 38 -2.42 -14.06 -3.42
C ASP A 38 -1.03 -13.70 -2.88
N LYS A 39 -0.43 -14.60 -2.11
CA LYS A 39 0.89 -14.41 -1.50
C LYS A 39 1.97 -14.06 -2.53
N ASN A 40 1.83 -14.56 -3.74
CA ASN A 40 2.79 -14.35 -4.82
C ASN A 40 2.52 -13.07 -5.63
N LYS A 41 1.39 -12.40 -5.39
CA LYS A 41 1.08 -11.12 -6.02
C LYS A 41 1.55 -9.97 -5.13
N ASN A 42 2.17 -9.01 -5.77
CA ASN A 42 2.57 -7.77 -5.15
C ASN A 42 1.37 -6.82 -4.95
N ARG A 43 1.61 -5.54 -5.00
CA ARG A 43 0.59 -4.50 -4.88
C ARG A 43 -0.58 -4.73 -5.84
N SER A 44 -1.79 -4.49 -5.37
CA SER A 44 -2.95 -4.56 -6.25
C SER A 44 -3.02 -3.36 -7.19
N LEU A 45 -3.61 -3.56 -8.36
CA LEU A 45 -3.84 -2.49 -9.34
C LEU A 45 -4.72 -1.34 -8.79
N PRO A 46 -5.82 -1.59 -8.07
CA PRO A 46 -6.59 -0.52 -7.43
C PRO A 46 -5.78 0.32 -6.43
N GLN A 47 -4.94 -0.32 -5.61
CA GLN A 47 -4.07 0.39 -4.68
C GLN A 47 -3.09 1.32 -5.38
N LEU A 48 -2.46 0.85 -6.45
CA LEU A 48 -1.54 1.66 -7.24
C LEU A 48 -2.23 2.84 -7.93
N LYS A 49 -3.43 2.63 -8.42
CA LYS A 49 -4.26 3.70 -9.00
C LYS A 49 -4.64 4.75 -7.97
N PHE A 50 -5.02 4.31 -6.78
CA PHE A 50 -5.34 5.21 -5.68
C PHE A 50 -4.10 5.99 -5.22
N LEU A 51 -2.97 5.31 -5.05
CA LEU A 51 -1.73 5.93 -4.63
C LEU A 51 -1.24 6.98 -5.65
N PHE A 52 -1.01 6.58 -6.90
CA PHE A 52 -0.44 7.46 -7.92
C PHE A 52 -1.47 8.36 -8.60
N GLY A 53 -2.65 7.86 -8.86
CA GLY A 53 -3.70 8.60 -9.54
C GLY A 53 -4.43 9.62 -8.66
N TYR A 54 -4.39 9.45 -7.35
CA TYR A 54 -5.05 10.35 -6.41
C TYR A 54 -4.12 10.90 -5.34
N LEU A 55 -3.59 10.08 -4.44
CA LEU A 55 -2.86 10.57 -3.27
C LEU A 55 -1.62 11.39 -3.65
N LEU A 56 -0.72 10.80 -4.39
CA LEU A 56 0.53 11.46 -4.76
C LEU A 56 0.31 12.61 -5.74
N LYS A 57 -0.66 12.49 -6.62
CA LYS A 57 -1.04 13.58 -7.53
C LYS A 57 -1.59 14.77 -6.75
N THR A 58 -2.50 14.56 -5.83
CA THR A 58 -3.07 15.62 -4.99
C THR A 58 -1.98 16.30 -4.15
N LEU A 59 -1.10 15.51 -3.52
CA LEU A 59 0.02 16.06 -2.76
C LEU A 59 0.99 16.85 -3.65
N SER A 60 1.27 16.39 -4.86
CA SER A 60 2.09 17.11 -5.83
C SER A 60 1.50 18.48 -6.18
N GLU A 61 0.19 18.57 -6.29
CA GLU A 61 -0.51 19.81 -6.63
C GLU A 61 -0.63 20.78 -5.44
N GLU A 62 -0.78 20.26 -4.23
CA GLU A 62 -1.04 21.07 -3.03
C GLU A 62 0.22 21.46 -2.25
N LEU A 63 1.30 20.68 -2.34
CA LEU A 63 2.54 20.98 -1.64
C LEU A 63 3.31 22.11 -2.31
N GLU A 64 3.94 22.96 -1.49
CA GLU A 64 4.84 23.99 -1.96
C GLU A 64 6.00 23.36 -2.77
N GLY A 65 6.33 23.97 -3.89
CA GLY A 65 7.36 23.47 -4.80
C GLY A 65 6.91 22.36 -5.74
N ASN A 66 5.66 21.93 -5.64
CA ASN A 66 5.05 20.92 -6.52
C ASN A 66 5.96 19.69 -6.77
N PRO A 67 6.39 18.98 -5.71
CA PRO A 67 7.22 17.80 -5.87
C PRO A 67 6.52 16.78 -6.76
N ASN A 68 7.25 16.16 -7.69
CA ASN A 68 6.59 15.21 -8.58
C ASN A 68 6.15 13.93 -7.81
N PRO A 69 5.14 13.21 -8.32
CA PRO A 69 4.63 12.02 -7.64
C PRO A 69 5.68 10.93 -7.41
N GLU A 70 6.66 10.79 -8.28
CA GLU A 70 7.74 9.80 -8.12
C GLU A 70 8.69 10.17 -6.99
N ALA A 71 8.98 11.45 -6.82
CA ALA A 71 9.77 11.93 -5.69
C ALA A 71 9.03 11.72 -4.37
N LEU A 72 7.73 12.00 -4.34
CA LEU A 72 6.88 11.73 -3.19
C LEU A 72 6.79 10.23 -2.88
N TYR A 73 6.69 9.39 -3.89
CA TYR A 73 6.72 7.95 -3.71
C TYR A 73 8.03 7.48 -3.06
N SER A 74 9.16 7.92 -3.56
CA SER A 74 10.48 7.58 -2.99
C SER A 74 10.62 8.09 -1.56
N TYR A 75 10.13 9.28 -1.26
CA TYR A 75 10.11 9.85 0.07
C TYR A 75 9.30 8.99 1.06
N PHE A 76 8.10 8.59 0.69
CA PHE A 76 7.27 7.75 1.53
C PHE A 76 7.74 6.31 1.62
N GLU A 77 8.36 5.79 0.56
CA GLU A 77 9.01 4.48 0.57
C GLU A 77 10.11 4.44 1.61
N GLU A 78 10.96 5.47 1.65
CA GLU A 78 12.02 5.58 2.65
C GLU A 78 11.49 5.71 4.08
N LEU A 79 10.36 6.39 4.28
CA LEU A 79 9.76 6.56 5.61
C LEU A 79 8.99 5.34 6.11
N TYR A 80 8.25 4.67 5.25
CA TYR A 80 7.23 3.72 5.68
C TYR A 80 7.33 2.32 5.05
N ALA A 81 8.10 2.14 4.00
CA ALA A 81 8.29 0.82 3.41
C ALA A 81 9.13 -0.09 4.32
N PRO A 82 8.96 -1.40 4.20
CA PRO A 82 9.78 -2.35 4.94
C PRO A 82 11.26 -2.24 4.58
N LEU A 83 12.11 -2.34 5.60
CA LEU A 83 13.56 -2.43 5.41
C LEU A 83 13.95 -3.85 5.00
N HIS A 84 14.61 -3.96 3.88
CA HIS A 84 15.20 -5.21 3.38
C HIS A 84 16.70 -5.22 3.59
N ARG A 85 17.25 -6.41 3.75
CA ARG A 85 18.67 -6.63 3.95
C ARG A 85 19.15 -7.76 3.04
N CYS A 86 20.25 -7.53 2.38
CA CYS A 86 20.91 -8.58 1.59
C CYS A 86 22.43 -8.50 1.70
N LYS A 87 23.08 -9.64 1.55
CA LYS A 87 24.54 -9.72 1.48
C LYS A 87 24.99 -9.59 0.04
N ILE A 88 25.80 -8.58 -0.22
CA ILE A 88 26.41 -8.39 -1.53
C ILE A 88 27.82 -9.04 -1.52
N PRO A 89 28.14 -9.93 -2.46
CA PRO A 89 29.47 -10.53 -2.53
C PRO A 89 30.56 -9.46 -2.67
N GLY A 90 31.60 -9.57 -1.83
CA GLY A 90 32.70 -8.62 -1.80
C GLY A 90 32.53 -7.44 -0.86
N GLU A 91 31.34 -7.23 -0.31
CA GLU A 91 31.05 -6.19 0.68
C GLU A 91 31.16 -6.75 2.10
N GLU A 92 31.74 -5.97 3.01
CA GLU A 92 31.86 -6.37 4.42
C GLU A 92 30.51 -6.27 5.14
N ASN A 93 29.75 -5.21 4.84
CA ASN A 93 28.47 -4.92 5.50
C ASN A 93 27.28 -5.48 4.73
N VAL A 94 26.22 -5.78 5.45
CA VAL A 94 24.92 -6.11 4.87
C VAL A 94 24.36 -4.87 4.20
N PHE A 95 23.90 -5.01 2.96
CA PHE A 95 23.24 -3.93 2.23
C PHE A 95 21.78 -3.79 2.72
N GLU A 96 21.41 -2.59 3.08
CA GLU A 96 20.05 -2.27 3.54
C GLU A 96 19.37 -1.33 2.55
N TYR A 97 18.10 -1.60 2.25
CA TYR A 97 17.30 -0.77 1.36
C TYR A 97 15.82 -0.85 1.70
N PHE A 98 15.08 0.20 1.36
CA PHE A 98 13.63 0.23 1.46
C PHE A 98 13.02 -0.17 0.12
N ASP A 99 12.06 -1.06 0.14
CA ASP A 99 11.36 -1.50 -1.07
C ASP A 99 9.89 -1.74 -0.77
N LEU A 100 9.04 -1.15 -1.58
CA LEU A 100 7.60 -1.35 -1.55
C LEU A 100 7.11 -2.08 -2.79
N LYS A 101 7.94 -2.15 -3.83
CA LYS A 101 7.58 -2.70 -5.14
C LYS A 101 7.18 -4.18 -5.08
N ASN A 102 7.87 -4.96 -4.27
CA ASN A 102 7.68 -6.41 -4.15
C ASN A 102 6.90 -6.80 -2.90
N GLU A 103 6.29 -5.84 -2.21
CA GLU A 103 5.51 -6.10 -1.03
C GLU A 103 4.07 -6.52 -1.35
N PRO A 104 3.44 -7.34 -0.49
CA PRO A 104 2.05 -7.71 -0.66
C PRO A 104 1.10 -6.52 -0.48
N ALA A 105 -0.14 -6.67 -0.98
CA ALA A 105 -1.16 -5.64 -0.93
C ALA A 105 -1.44 -5.10 0.49
N THR A 106 -1.29 -5.92 1.52
CA THR A 106 -1.45 -5.50 2.92
C THR A 106 -0.37 -4.51 3.38
N GLU A 107 0.86 -4.65 2.90
CA GLU A 107 1.93 -3.67 3.16
C GLU A 107 1.68 -2.37 2.42
N MET A 108 1.16 -2.44 1.20
CA MET A 108 0.76 -1.25 0.46
C MET A 108 -0.38 -0.51 1.16
N ASP A 109 -1.38 -1.19 1.68
CA ASP A 109 -2.45 -0.57 2.47
C ASP A 109 -1.91 0.13 3.73
N TYR A 110 -0.97 -0.49 4.40
CA TYR A 110 -0.31 0.12 5.55
C TYR A 110 0.38 1.42 5.15
N VAL A 111 1.14 1.42 4.08
CA VAL A 111 1.85 2.61 3.59
C VAL A 111 0.86 3.69 3.14
N ILE A 112 -0.19 3.33 2.42
CA ILE A 112 -1.25 4.27 2.02
C ILE A 112 -1.87 4.95 3.24
N ASN A 113 -2.21 4.20 4.27
CA ASN A 113 -2.76 4.76 5.52
C ASN A 113 -1.76 5.68 6.23
N LYS A 114 -0.46 5.35 6.20
CA LYS A 114 0.59 6.20 6.74
C LYS A 114 0.75 7.50 5.96
N ILE A 115 0.65 7.45 4.64
CA ILE A 115 0.68 8.64 3.78
C ILE A 115 -0.48 9.58 4.11
N ILE A 116 -1.69 9.04 4.21
CA ILE A 116 -2.89 9.81 4.55
C ILE A 116 -2.73 10.49 5.92
N HIS A 117 -2.25 9.76 6.90
CA HIS A 117 -1.99 10.29 8.24
C HIS A 117 -0.89 11.35 8.24
N HIS A 118 0.21 11.11 7.56
CA HIS A 118 1.34 12.04 7.42
C HIS A 118 0.89 13.36 6.78
N ALA A 119 0.16 13.30 5.68
CA ALA A 119 -0.36 14.47 5.00
C ALA A 119 -1.23 15.33 5.92
N LYS A 120 -2.07 14.71 6.74
CA LYS A 120 -2.93 15.40 7.68
C LYS A 120 -2.17 16.00 8.85
N THR A 121 -1.25 15.26 9.46
CA THR A 121 -0.53 15.69 10.67
C THR A 121 0.61 16.64 10.39
N GLU A 122 1.38 16.40 9.33
CA GLU A 122 2.58 17.19 9.02
C GLU A 122 2.29 18.36 8.08
N TRP A 123 1.35 18.20 7.16
CA TRP A 123 1.07 19.20 6.12
C TRP A 123 -0.33 19.80 6.20
N GLY A 124 -1.19 19.33 7.09
CA GLY A 124 -2.57 19.82 7.23
C GLY A 124 -3.46 19.51 6.03
N ILE A 125 -3.08 18.53 5.19
CA ILE A 125 -3.83 18.14 3.99
C ILE A 125 -4.69 16.92 4.33
N ASP A 126 -6.02 17.07 4.25
CA ASP A 126 -6.97 15.98 4.43
C ASP A 126 -7.25 15.29 3.09
N LEU A 127 -6.58 14.15 2.86
CA LEU A 127 -6.77 13.35 1.66
C LEU A 127 -8.06 12.52 1.67
N LEU A 128 -8.70 12.34 2.82
CA LEU A 128 -9.97 11.64 2.97
C LEU A 128 -11.17 12.60 3.02
N THR A 129 -11.11 13.67 2.27
CA THR A 129 -12.27 14.50 2.02
C THR A 129 -13.36 13.70 1.30
N ARG A 130 -14.59 14.19 1.31
CA ARG A 130 -15.70 13.55 0.59
C ARG A 130 -15.38 13.32 -0.89
N GLU A 131 -14.63 14.21 -1.51
CA GLU A 131 -14.15 14.07 -2.89
C GLU A 131 -13.06 13.00 -3.00
N GLY A 132 -12.16 12.93 -2.02
CA GLY A 132 -11.13 11.90 -1.95
C GLY A 132 -11.70 10.49 -1.78
N ILE A 133 -12.72 10.34 -0.93
CA ILE A 133 -13.44 9.06 -0.77
C ILE A 133 -14.11 8.67 -2.08
N LYS A 134 -14.76 9.60 -2.76
CA LYS A 134 -15.37 9.34 -4.08
C LYS A 134 -14.32 8.96 -5.12
N ALA A 135 -13.15 9.57 -5.10
CA ALA A 135 -12.06 9.20 -6.00
C ALA A 135 -11.53 7.80 -5.71
N ALA A 136 -11.42 7.42 -4.44
CA ALA A 136 -11.02 6.08 -4.03
C ALA A 136 -12.06 5.02 -4.44
N GLU A 137 -13.33 5.29 -4.18
CA GLU A 137 -14.44 4.43 -4.61
C GLU A 137 -14.49 4.31 -6.14
N ALA A 138 -14.28 5.41 -6.86
CA ALA A 138 -14.21 5.41 -8.30
C ALA A 138 -12.98 4.62 -8.80
N ALA A 139 -11.85 4.67 -8.12
CA ALA A 139 -10.67 3.88 -8.48
C ALA A 139 -10.90 2.37 -8.32
N GLU A 140 -11.65 1.98 -7.29
CA GLU A 140 -12.05 0.57 -7.09
C GLU A 140 -13.12 0.11 -8.07
N LEU A 141 -14.16 0.91 -8.26
CA LEU A 141 -15.33 0.56 -9.07
C LEU A 141 -15.08 0.72 -10.58
N TYR A 142 -14.26 1.69 -10.96
CA TYR A 142 -14.02 2.06 -12.36
C TYR A 142 -12.54 1.92 -12.72
N ALA A 143 -12.00 0.73 -12.52
CA ALA A 143 -10.62 0.41 -12.91
C ALA A 143 -10.28 0.83 -14.36
N GLY A 144 -11.27 0.80 -15.28
CA GLY A 144 -11.12 1.28 -16.66
C GLY A 144 -10.92 2.77 -16.79
N ALA A 145 -11.55 3.59 -15.96
CA ALA A 145 -11.45 5.06 -16.04
C ALA A 145 -10.03 5.58 -15.73
N TYR A 146 -9.26 4.83 -14.95
CA TYR A 146 -7.88 5.17 -14.59
C TYR A 146 -6.82 4.38 -15.37
N ALA A 147 -7.26 3.56 -16.33
CA ALA A 147 -6.35 2.68 -17.08
C ALA A 147 -5.26 3.44 -17.81
N ASP A 148 -5.56 4.59 -18.39
CA ASP A 148 -4.59 5.39 -19.13
C ASP A 148 -3.60 6.08 -18.21
N THR A 149 -4.07 6.60 -17.08
CA THR A 149 -3.19 7.17 -16.04
C THR A 149 -2.26 6.10 -15.50
N TRP A 150 -2.80 4.92 -15.23
CA TRP A 150 -2.03 3.78 -14.77
C TRP A 150 -0.96 3.33 -15.78
N LYS A 151 -1.30 3.22 -17.06
CA LYS A 151 -0.35 2.86 -18.12
C LYS A 151 0.80 3.87 -18.21
N ASN A 152 0.52 5.14 -18.02
CA ASN A 152 1.54 6.18 -18.01
C ASN A 152 2.50 6.04 -16.83
N TYR A 153 2.00 5.66 -15.66
CA TYR A 153 2.84 5.39 -14.49
C TYR A 153 3.63 4.07 -14.62
N GLN A 154 3.04 3.04 -15.19
CA GLN A 154 3.74 1.77 -15.43
C GLN A 154 4.96 1.92 -16.35
N ARG A 155 4.91 2.80 -17.32
CA ARG A 155 6.02 3.05 -18.25
C ARG A 155 7.20 3.77 -17.61
N LYS A 156 6.98 4.42 -16.47
CA LYS A 156 7.99 5.19 -15.75
C LYS A 156 8.62 4.43 -14.58
N VAL A 157 8.00 3.36 -14.21
CA VAL A 157 8.44 2.43 -13.16
C VAL A 157 9.03 1.18 -13.82
#